data_f951c9daafe654cc9c47ec52259a618b
#
_entry.id   f951c9daafe654cc9c47ec52259a618b
#
_cell.length_a   1.000
_cell.length_b   1.000
_cell.length_c   1.000
_cell.angle_alpha   90.00
_cell.angle_beta   90.00
_cell.angle_gamma   90.00
#
_symmetry.space_group_name_H-M   'P 1'
#
loop_
_entity.id
_entity.type
_entity.pdbx_description
1 polymer ?
#
loop_
_entity_poly.entity_id
_entity_poly.type
_entity_poly.pdbx_seq_one_letter_code
_entity_poly.pdbx_strand_id
1 'polypeptide(L)'
;MALFRNGNGIAWARRRALVWALFALAFCAAMNIYHYSLQGARGLYLWDKTWLFRILILMGLLPLGLLALSLPLEKIKTKAPSKLLRGFSLVSSFLVSLASLGILAFLIAAPRMGELRKADLNLIDPSIKLESSSRLYDDQEMLLRLSVGSDAHWGTEKTDSNARSNILATIAENKPDLFFLLGDTVETGSSVSQWNAALSDLSAIVPKVPLRPLMGNHDALFGGQYLFKKAFFPEAFSSDSGSPYYYSIETKVATLVALNLPWGTENFDRKQRTWLEEVLKTADPLKPIIVFSHSYFYASGYDDPDLDKPWYDHYQNIPALTPIFERYGVDLVVSGHNHYMEFLEHNEVRYAIVGAMGSKSDPVPAHVSPASKWIAVATFGHVNINITKDYIVVEFKDQLGKTLHEERIRYLPSLESGSNERSPQA
;
A
#
# COMPACT_ATOMS: atom_id res chain seq x y z
N MET A 1 -11.19 0.56 54.38
CA MET A 1 -10.88 -0.75 54.99
C MET A 1 -12.12 -1.63 55.25
N ALA A 2 -13.32 -1.12 55.21
CA ALA A 2 -14.57 -1.89 55.47
C ALA A 2 -15.07 -2.80 54.31
N LEU A 3 -14.58 -2.61 53.08
CA LEU A 3 -14.98 -3.41 51.87
C LEU A 3 -14.42 -4.84 51.84
N PHE A 4 -13.62 -5.26 52.82
CA PHE A 4 -12.89 -6.53 52.79
C PHE A 4 -13.42 -7.58 53.77
N ARG A 5 -14.54 -7.33 54.46
CA ARG A 5 -14.96 -8.15 55.59
C ARG A 5 -15.99 -9.26 55.28
N ASN A 6 -16.60 -9.34 54.12
CA ASN A 6 -17.59 -10.35 53.83
C ASN A 6 -17.13 -11.36 52.79
N GLY A 7 -17.32 -12.63 53.08
CA GLY A 7 -16.92 -13.88 52.46
C GLY A 7 -16.95 -14.14 50.94
N ASN A 8 -17.00 -13.09 50.13
CA ASN A 8 -17.24 -13.17 48.69
C ASN A 8 -15.99 -12.90 47.84
N GLY A 9 -14.81 -13.37 48.27
CA GLY A 9 -13.56 -13.07 47.54
C GLY A 9 -13.50 -13.60 46.11
N ILE A 10 -14.10 -14.75 45.87
CA ILE A 10 -14.21 -15.39 44.56
C ILE A 10 -15.19 -14.61 43.69
N ALA A 11 -16.37 -14.28 44.22
CA ALA A 11 -17.36 -13.47 43.49
C ALA A 11 -16.84 -12.10 43.12
N TRP A 12 -16.05 -11.44 44.00
CA TRP A 12 -15.40 -10.19 43.71
C TRP A 12 -14.35 -10.34 42.61
N ALA A 13 -13.49 -11.38 42.64
CA ALA A 13 -12.49 -11.64 41.62
C ALA A 13 -13.13 -11.91 40.25
N ARG A 14 -14.23 -12.68 40.23
CA ARG A 14 -15.02 -12.93 39.01
C ARG A 14 -15.59 -11.65 38.39
N ARG A 15 -16.21 -10.79 39.22
CA ARG A 15 -16.76 -9.52 38.73
C ARG A 15 -15.66 -8.65 38.11
N ARG A 16 -14.51 -8.57 38.76
CA ARG A 16 -13.37 -7.81 38.22
C ARG A 16 -12.83 -8.44 36.94
N ALA A 17 -12.63 -9.75 36.92
CA ALA A 17 -12.18 -10.46 35.71
C ALA A 17 -13.15 -10.22 34.54
N LEU A 18 -14.47 -10.28 34.79
CA LEU A 18 -15.49 -9.99 33.77
C LEU A 18 -15.40 -8.54 33.28
N VAL A 19 -15.32 -7.57 34.19
CA VAL A 19 -15.20 -6.13 33.81
C VAL A 19 -13.98 -5.90 32.96
N TRP A 20 -12.82 -6.47 33.34
CA TRP A 20 -11.59 -6.29 32.57
C TRP A 20 -11.58 -7.08 31.25
N ALA A 21 -12.24 -8.24 31.20
CA ALA A 21 -12.45 -8.95 29.94
C ALA A 21 -13.29 -8.13 28.97
N LEU A 22 -14.39 -7.53 29.44
CA LEU A 22 -15.25 -6.66 28.63
C LEU A 22 -14.50 -5.40 28.18
N PHE A 23 -13.69 -4.80 29.08
CA PHE A 23 -12.86 -3.65 28.71
C PHE A 23 -11.83 -4.03 27.63
N ALA A 24 -11.10 -5.13 27.79
CA ALA A 24 -10.13 -5.59 26.82
C ALA A 24 -10.75 -5.92 25.47
N LEU A 25 -11.93 -6.57 25.46
CA LEU A 25 -12.69 -6.84 24.24
C LEU A 25 -13.17 -5.55 23.57
N ALA A 26 -13.71 -4.60 24.33
CA ALA A 26 -14.13 -3.31 23.80
C ALA A 26 -12.93 -2.51 23.23
N PHE A 27 -11.79 -2.55 23.91
CA PHE A 27 -10.56 -1.95 23.43
C PHE A 27 -10.07 -2.60 22.12
N CYS A 28 -10.04 -3.94 22.05
CA CYS A 28 -9.69 -4.66 20.82
C CYS A 28 -10.64 -4.30 19.69
N ALA A 29 -11.96 -4.26 19.94
CA ALA A 29 -12.95 -3.85 18.95
C ALA A 29 -12.72 -2.42 18.47
N ALA A 30 -12.50 -1.47 19.37
CA ALA A 30 -12.21 -0.07 19.03
C ALA A 30 -10.94 0.05 18.16
N MET A 31 -9.88 -0.69 18.51
CA MET A 31 -8.63 -0.69 17.74
C MET A 31 -8.81 -1.30 16.36
N ASN A 32 -9.57 -2.38 16.24
CA ASN A 32 -9.89 -2.98 14.94
C ASN A 32 -10.75 -2.03 14.08
N ILE A 33 -11.75 -1.36 14.66
CA ILE A 33 -12.54 -0.35 13.95
C ILE A 33 -11.65 0.80 13.50
N TYR A 34 -10.75 1.28 14.35
CA TYR A 34 -9.78 2.31 14.00
C TYR A 34 -8.92 1.90 12.81
N HIS A 35 -8.30 0.72 12.86
CA HIS A 35 -7.51 0.20 11.74
C HIS A 35 -8.33 -0.01 10.48
N TYR A 36 -9.52 -0.56 10.60
CA TYR A 36 -10.44 -0.72 9.46
C TYR A 36 -10.77 0.62 8.81
N SER A 37 -11.03 1.67 9.61
CA SER A 37 -11.33 3.00 9.08
C SER A 37 -10.14 3.63 8.33
N LEU A 38 -8.92 3.21 8.65
CA LEU A 38 -7.69 3.71 8.01
C LEU A 38 -7.27 2.91 6.77
N GLN A 39 -7.42 1.58 6.82
CA GLN A 39 -6.81 0.66 5.85
C GLN A 39 -7.81 -0.37 5.29
N GLY A 40 -9.09 -0.27 5.62
CA GLY A 40 -10.07 -1.25 5.23
C GLY A 40 -9.90 -2.60 5.92
N ALA A 41 -10.44 -3.67 5.33
CA ALA A 41 -10.43 -5.01 5.93
C ALA A 41 -9.02 -5.57 6.15
N ARG A 42 -8.06 -5.21 5.33
CA ARG A 42 -6.66 -5.59 5.50
C ARG A 42 -6.01 -5.01 6.75
N GLY A 43 -6.52 -3.92 7.27
CA GLY A 43 -6.08 -3.43 8.58
C GLY A 43 -6.22 -4.48 9.67
N LEU A 44 -7.26 -5.32 9.63
CA LEU A 44 -7.44 -6.45 10.54
C LEU A 44 -6.39 -7.54 10.32
N TYR A 45 -6.08 -7.85 9.07
CA TYR A 45 -5.08 -8.85 8.73
C TYR A 45 -3.66 -8.43 9.14
N LEU A 46 -3.32 -7.16 9.01
CA LEU A 46 -2.06 -6.60 9.52
C LEU A 46 -1.91 -6.81 11.03
N TRP A 47 -2.99 -6.63 11.77
CA TRP A 47 -3.01 -6.91 13.20
C TRP A 47 -2.77 -8.38 13.49
N ASP A 48 -3.30 -9.28 12.69
CA ASP A 48 -3.09 -10.73 12.84
C ASP A 48 -1.62 -11.11 12.65
N LYS A 49 -0.95 -10.52 11.68
CA LYS A 49 0.48 -10.76 11.43
C LYS A 49 1.41 -10.04 12.41
N THR A 50 0.93 -9.07 13.16
CA THR A 50 1.75 -8.34 14.12
C THR A 50 1.67 -8.96 15.52
N TRP A 51 2.81 -8.97 16.23
CA TRP A 51 2.86 -9.34 17.64
C TRP A 51 1.89 -8.51 18.50
N LEU A 52 1.56 -7.29 18.07
CA LEU A 52 0.65 -6.38 18.74
C LEU A 52 -0.78 -6.92 18.79
N PHE A 53 -1.29 -7.45 17.68
CA PHE A 53 -2.61 -8.09 17.63
C PHE A 53 -2.67 -9.32 18.55
N ARG A 54 -1.64 -10.16 18.52
CA ARG A 54 -1.52 -11.33 19.41
C ARG A 54 -1.51 -10.93 20.88
N ILE A 55 -0.80 -9.87 21.25
CA ILE A 55 -0.81 -9.33 22.60
C ILE A 55 -2.21 -8.86 22.98
N LEU A 56 -2.91 -8.11 22.12
CA LEU A 56 -4.26 -7.62 22.39
C LEU A 56 -5.26 -8.76 22.62
N ILE A 57 -5.16 -9.86 21.83
CA ILE A 57 -5.97 -11.06 22.04
C ILE A 57 -5.63 -11.70 23.40
N LEU A 58 -4.35 -11.90 23.71
CA LEU A 58 -3.91 -12.46 24.99
C LEU A 58 -4.38 -11.63 26.18
N MET A 59 -4.33 -10.30 26.07
CA MET A 59 -4.84 -9.39 27.09
C MET A 59 -6.35 -9.52 27.31
N GLY A 60 -7.12 -9.78 26.25
CA GLY A 60 -8.54 -10.09 26.33
C GLY A 60 -8.83 -11.46 26.93
N LEU A 61 -8.02 -12.47 26.60
CA LEU A 61 -8.21 -13.86 27.08
C LEU A 61 -7.74 -14.06 28.53
N LEU A 62 -6.74 -13.32 29.00
CA LEU A 62 -6.22 -13.50 30.36
C LEU A 62 -7.29 -13.32 31.45
N PRO A 63 -8.09 -12.24 31.49
CA PRO A 63 -9.18 -12.09 32.45
C PRO A 63 -10.25 -13.18 32.32
N LEU A 64 -10.55 -13.67 31.11
CA LEU A 64 -11.48 -14.77 30.89
C LEU A 64 -10.92 -16.09 31.43
N GLY A 65 -9.64 -16.37 31.25
CA GLY A 65 -8.95 -17.51 31.85
C GLY A 65 -9.00 -17.48 33.37
N LEU A 66 -8.78 -16.31 33.99
CA LEU A 66 -8.92 -16.11 35.44
C LEU A 66 -10.37 -16.33 35.91
N LEU A 67 -11.35 -15.88 35.13
CA LEU A 67 -12.76 -16.15 35.41
C LEU A 67 -13.03 -17.65 35.39
N ALA A 68 -12.59 -18.36 34.35
CA ALA A 68 -12.77 -19.81 34.22
C ALA A 68 -12.11 -20.58 35.37
N LEU A 69 -10.89 -20.22 35.75
CA LEU A 69 -10.17 -20.85 36.89
C LEU A 69 -10.85 -20.58 38.24
N SER A 70 -11.62 -19.50 38.36
CA SER A 70 -12.36 -19.21 39.60
C SER A 70 -13.58 -20.12 39.82
N LEU A 71 -14.11 -20.76 38.75
CA LEU A 71 -15.32 -21.59 38.85
C LEU A 71 -15.14 -22.86 39.74
N PRO A 72 -14.09 -23.66 39.57
CA PRO A 72 -13.86 -24.81 40.44
C PRO A 72 -13.48 -24.47 41.88
N LEU A 73 -12.85 -23.30 42.09
CA LEU A 73 -12.40 -22.84 43.40
C LEU A 73 -13.55 -22.43 44.34
N GLU A 74 -14.74 -22.23 43.82
CA GLU A 74 -15.92 -21.94 44.63
C GLU A 74 -16.34 -23.16 45.50
N LYS A 75 -16.03 -24.37 45.05
CA LYS A 75 -16.31 -25.62 45.78
C LYS A 75 -15.31 -25.87 46.90
N ILE A 76 -14.20 -25.14 46.94
CA ILE A 76 -13.15 -25.27 47.94
C ILE A 76 -13.38 -24.25 49.06
N LYS A 77 -13.79 -24.70 50.25
CA LYS A 77 -14.13 -23.81 51.40
C LYS A 77 -12.91 -23.19 52.12
N THR A 78 -11.78 -23.05 51.48
CA THR A 78 -10.57 -22.50 52.13
C THR A 78 -10.38 -21.03 51.84
N LYS A 79 -9.93 -20.23 52.84
CA LYS A 79 -9.76 -18.76 52.71
C LYS A 79 -8.51 -18.36 51.91
N ALA A 80 -7.50 -19.23 51.82
CA ALA A 80 -6.22 -18.90 51.15
C ALA A 80 -6.30 -18.76 49.64
N PRO A 81 -6.98 -19.63 48.87
CA PRO A 81 -7.11 -19.53 47.43
C PRO A 81 -7.80 -18.25 46.99
N SER A 82 -8.76 -17.73 47.80
CA SER A 82 -9.50 -16.51 47.45
C SER A 82 -8.63 -15.22 47.57
N LYS A 83 -7.66 -15.21 48.50
CA LYS A 83 -6.72 -14.07 48.63
C LYS A 83 -5.72 -14.06 47.47
N LEU A 84 -5.20 -15.21 47.09
CA LEU A 84 -4.27 -15.37 45.98
C LEU A 84 -4.96 -14.95 44.66
N LEU A 85 -6.18 -15.44 44.44
CA LEU A 85 -6.96 -15.13 43.24
C LEU A 85 -7.29 -13.62 43.14
N ARG A 86 -7.58 -12.98 44.28
CA ARG A 86 -7.76 -11.50 44.34
C ARG A 86 -6.48 -10.76 43.95
N GLY A 87 -5.34 -11.13 44.54
CA GLY A 87 -4.05 -10.55 44.23
C GLY A 87 -3.73 -10.67 42.73
N PHE A 88 -3.89 -11.86 42.21
CA PHE A 88 -3.65 -12.13 40.80
C PHE A 88 -4.60 -11.36 39.87
N SER A 89 -5.88 -11.28 40.20
CA SER A 89 -6.87 -10.49 39.44
C SER A 89 -6.57 -8.97 39.47
N LEU A 90 -6.08 -8.45 40.59
CA LEU A 90 -5.68 -7.04 40.67
C LEU A 90 -4.45 -6.75 39.83
N VAL A 91 -3.41 -7.58 39.94
CA VAL A 91 -2.17 -7.42 39.18
C VAL A 91 -2.43 -7.56 37.67
N SER A 92 -3.15 -8.61 37.27
CA SER A 92 -3.48 -8.81 35.86
C SER A 92 -4.34 -7.68 35.29
N SER A 93 -5.31 -7.17 36.05
CA SER A 93 -6.12 -6.01 35.65
C SER A 93 -5.28 -4.74 35.47
N PHE A 94 -4.34 -4.52 36.36
CA PHE A 94 -3.42 -3.38 36.26
C PHE A 94 -2.53 -3.51 35.02
N LEU A 95 -1.91 -4.68 34.81
CA LEU A 95 -1.05 -4.91 33.65
C LEU A 95 -1.81 -4.79 32.33
N VAL A 96 -3.03 -5.34 32.25
CA VAL A 96 -3.91 -5.19 31.07
C VAL A 96 -4.22 -3.72 30.80
N SER A 97 -4.56 -2.96 31.83
CA SER A 97 -4.85 -1.52 31.67
C SER A 97 -3.62 -0.75 31.21
N LEU A 98 -2.47 -0.98 31.83
CA LEU A 98 -1.24 -0.28 31.50
C LEU A 98 -0.79 -0.58 30.07
N ALA A 99 -0.83 -1.86 29.67
CA ALA A 99 -0.48 -2.25 28.32
C ALA A 99 -1.47 -1.70 27.28
N SER A 100 -2.78 -1.74 27.55
CA SER A 100 -3.80 -1.17 26.66
C SER A 100 -3.64 0.33 26.47
N LEU A 101 -3.39 1.08 27.55
CA LEU A 101 -3.13 2.51 27.47
C LEU A 101 -1.81 2.82 26.75
N GLY A 102 -0.77 2.01 26.99
CA GLY A 102 0.52 2.14 26.32
C GLY A 102 0.41 1.93 24.80
N ILE A 103 -0.32 0.89 24.40
CA ILE A 103 -0.57 0.62 22.98
C ILE A 103 -1.39 1.74 22.33
N LEU A 104 -2.46 2.19 22.98
CA LEU A 104 -3.27 3.30 22.49
C LEU A 104 -2.45 4.58 22.36
N ALA A 105 -1.66 4.91 23.38
CA ALA A 105 -0.77 6.06 23.35
C ALA A 105 0.25 5.96 22.21
N PHE A 106 0.85 4.79 22.02
CA PHE A 106 1.77 4.54 20.90
C PHE A 106 1.11 4.76 19.55
N LEU A 107 -0.05 4.16 19.30
CA LEU A 107 -0.75 4.27 18.02
C LEU A 107 -1.21 5.70 17.68
N ILE A 108 -1.54 6.49 18.70
CA ILE A 108 -1.90 7.90 18.53
C ILE A 108 -0.65 8.78 18.39
N ALA A 109 0.37 8.52 19.19
CA ALA A 109 1.54 9.38 19.31
C ALA A 109 2.59 9.10 18.21
N ALA A 110 2.85 7.83 17.88
CA ALA A 110 3.93 7.45 16.99
C ALA A 110 3.96 8.25 15.67
N PRO A 111 2.86 8.36 14.91
CA PRO A 111 2.84 9.13 13.67
C PRO A 111 2.89 10.67 13.90
N ARG A 112 2.85 11.12 15.16
CA ARG A 112 2.90 12.54 15.54
C ARG A 112 4.18 12.92 16.27
N MET A 113 5.03 11.93 16.59
CA MET A 113 6.30 12.16 17.27
C MET A 113 7.36 12.59 16.27
N GLY A 114 7.88 13.79 16.46
CA GLY A 114 8.88 14.39 15.59
C GLY A 114 8.25 15.28 14.51
N GLU A 115 9.09 16.01 13.82
CA GLU A 115 8.70 16.88 12.73
C GLU A 115 9.19 16.32 11.40
N LEU A 116 8.31 16.30 10.42
CA LEU A 116 8.71 16.06 9.04
C LEU A 116 9.54 17.25 8.55
N ARG A 117 10.68 16.95 7.94
CA ARG A 117 11.48 17.95 7.26
C ARG A 117 10.66 18.53 6.10
N LYS A 118 10.72 19.85 5.97
CA LYS A 118 10.22 20.47 4.74
C LYS A 118 11.13 20.03 3.61
N ALA A 119 10.57 19.36 2.64
CA ALA A 119 11.26 18.95 1.44
C ALA A 119 10.76 19.84 0.29
N ASP A 120 11.67 20.33 -0.50
CA ASP A 120 11.33 21.04 -1.75
C ASP A 120 11.08 19.98 -2.83
N LEU A 121 9.89 19.40 -2.78
CA LEU A 121 9.44 18.42 -3.74
C LEU A 121 8.60 19.12 -4.81
N ASN A 122 8.92 18.88 -6.06
CA ASN A 122 8.09 19.33 -7.16
C ASN A 122 6.86 18.41 -7.26
N LEU A 123 5.89 18.64 -6.38
CA LEU A 123 4.60 17.97 -6.39
C LEU A 123 3.70 18.72 -7.37
N ILE A 124 3.42 18.11 -8.50
CA ILE A 124 2.56 18.74 -9.50
C ILE A 124 1.13 18.86 -8.96
N ASP A 125 0.58 20.05 -9.04
CA ASP A 125 -0.85 20.26 -8.99
C ASP A 125 -1.50 19.48 -10.16
N PRO A 126 -2.55 18.67 -9.94
CA PRO A 126 -3.26 17.96 -10.99
C PRO A 126 -3.80 18.85 -12.09
N SER A 127 -3.99 20.15 -11.79
CA SER A 127 -4.43 21.15 -12.76
C SER A 127 -3.34 21.58 -13.76
N ILE A 128 -2.07 21.24 -13.54
CA ILE A 128 -0.99 21.59 -14.45
C ILE A 128 -1.10 20.75 -15.73
N LYS A 129 -1.36 21.43 -16.84
CA LYS A 129 -1.30 20.81 -18.16
C LYS A 129 0.17 20.57 -18.51
N LEU A 130 0.52 19.29 -18.65
CA LEU A 130 1.85 18.92 -19.14
C LEU A 130 1.98 19.36 -20.59
N GLU A 131 3.04 20.12 -20.89
CA GLU A 131 3.39 20.43 -22.27
C GLU A 131 4.15 19.25 -22.88
N SER A 132 3.79 18.88 -24.11
CA SER A 132 4.50 17.84 -24.84
C SER A 132 5.95 18.26 -25.09
N SER A 133 6.91 17.38 -24.80
CA SER A 133 8.32 17.61 -25.12
C SER A 133 8.60 17.23 -26.58
N SER A 134 9.41 18.04 -27.27
CA SER A 134 9.86 17.78 -28.65
C SER A 134 11.01 16.74 -28.72
N ARG A 135 10.91 15.64 -27.99
CA ARG A 135 11.92 14.58 -27.97
C ARG A 135 11.58 13.49 -28.98
N LEU A 136 12.60 12.81 -29.50
CA LEU A 136 12.43 11.66 -30.38
C LEU A 136 12.74 10.36 -29.64
N TYR A 137 12.03 9.33 -29.98
CA TYR A 137 12.29 7.94 -29.62
C TYR A 137 12.20 7.09 -30.89
N ASP A 138 13.30 6.47 -31.31
CA ASP A 138 13.40 5.73 -32.58
C ASP A 138 12.81 6.52 -33.77
N ASP A 139 13.24 7.77 -33.96
CA ASP A 139 12.75 8.67 -35.00
C ASP A 139 11.26 9.07 -34.91
N GLN A 140 10.55 8.64 -33.87
CA GLN A 140 9.18 9.07 -33.57
C GLN A 140 9.18 10.19 -32.52
N GLU A 141 8.25 11.12 -32.68
CA GLU A 141 8.06 12.18 -31.69
C GLU A 141 7.58 11.55 -30.36
N MET A 142 8.37 11.75 -29.29
CA MET A 142 7.98 11.36 -27.95
C MET A 142 7.12 12.46 -27.34
N LEU A 143 5.86 12.12 -27.12
CA LEU A 143 4.85 13.06 -26.64
C LEU A 143 4.84 13.20 -25.11
N LEU A 144 5.12 12.11 -24.38
CA LEU A 144 5.16 12.10 -22.92
C LEU A 144 6.14 11.02 -22.43
N ARG A 145 6.95 11.37 -21.44
CA ARG A 145 7.85 10.44 -20.76
C ARG A 145 7.52 10.34 -19.27
N LEU A 146 7.27 9.15 -18.82
CA LEU A 146 7.08 8.83 -17.41
C LEU A 146 8.24 7.96 -16.93
N SER A 147 8.68 8.17 -15.70
CA SER A 147 9.48 7.19 -14.96
C SER A 147 8.66 6.67 -13.79
N VAL A 148 8.79 5.39 -13.49
CA VAL A 148 8.00 4.71 -12.46
C VAL A 148 8.92 3.88 -11.61
N GLY A 149 8.86 4.08 -10.30
CA GLY A 149 9.57 3.27 -9.31
C GLY A 149 8.65 2.87 -8.17
N SER A 150 9.05 1.87 -7.39
CA SER A 150 8.28 1.36 -6.25
C SER A 150 9.18 0.71 -5.22
N ASP A 151 8.66 0.45 -4.03
CA ASP A 151 9.26 -0.43 -3.02
C ASP A 151 10.68 -0.01 -2.65
N ALA A 152 10.84 1.25 -2.30
CA ALA A 152 12.13 1.81 -1.89
C ALA A 152 12.49 1.51 -0.43
N HIS A 153 11.49 1.33 0.44
CA HIS A 153 11.59 0.98 1.85
C HIS A 153 12.69 1.74 2.61
N TRP A 154 12.67 3.08 2.56
CA TRP A 154 13.59 3.87 3.35
C TRP A 154 13.51 3.51 4.82
N GLY A 155 14.68 3.37 5.45
CA GLY A 155 14.80 3.19 6.90
C GLY A 155 14.89 1.75 7.38
N THR A 156 15.06 0.77 6.52
CA THR A 156 15.46 -0.59 6.91
C THR A 156 16.90 -0.89 6.50
N GLU A 157 17.63 -1.62 7.35
CA GLU A 157 19.00 -2.09 7.07
C GLU A 157 19.06 -3.15 5.96
N LYS A 158 17.91 -3.70 5.57
CA LYS A 158 17.81 -4.74 4.54
C LYS A 158 17.74 -4.17 3.12
N THR A 159 17.78 -2.85 2.96
CA THR A 159 17.73 -2.20 1.66
C THR A 159 19.12 -1.87 1.13
N ASP A 160 19.26 -1.93 -0.19
CA ASP A 160 20.45 -1.44 -0.88
C ASP A 160 20.30 0.05 -1.20
N SER A 161 20.87 0.89 -0.33
CA SER A 161 20.83 2.34 -0.50
C SER A 161 21.59 2.82 -1.73
N ASN A 162 22.63 2.10 -2.16
CA ASN A 162 23.39 2.45 -3.35
C ASN A 162 22.58 2.20 -4.61
N ALA A 163 21.90 1.04 -4.70
CA ALA A 163 20.97 0.76 -5.78
C ALA A 163 19.88 1.82 -5.88
N ARG A 164 19.27 2.20 -4.76
CA ARG A 164 18.26 3.25 -4.71
C ARG A 164 18.80 4.60 -5.20
N SER A 165 19.98 5.00 -4.73
CA SER A 165 20.62 6.25 -5.15
C SER A 165 20.93 6.26 -6.64
N ASN A 166 21.43 5.15 -7.18
CA ASN A 166 21.69 5.00 -8.62
C ASN A 166 20.39 5.13 -9.43
N ILE A 167 19.31 4.44 -9.01
CA ILE A 167 18.01 4.51 -9.69
C ILE A 167 17.48 5.95 -9.69
N LEU A 168 17.54 6.65 -8.57
CA LEU A 168 17.11 8.03 -8.50
C LEU A 168 17.97 8.94 -9.41
N ALA A 169 19.25 8.69 -9.50
CA ALA A 169 20.15 9.42 -10.42
C ALA A 169 19.76 9.16 -11.89
N THR A 170 19.53 7.90 -12.28
CA THR A 170 19.14 7.55 -13.65
C THR A 170 17.76 8.15 -14.01
N ILE A 171 16.82 8.19 -13.08
CA ILE A 171 15.53 8.86 -13.27
C ILE A 171 15.74 10.37 -13.50
N ALA A 172 16.59 11.01 -12.69
CA ALA A 172 16.87 12.44 -12.85
C ALA A 172 17.57 12.75 -14.18
N GLU A 173 18.50 11.92 -14.62
CA GLU A 173 19.19 12.05 -15.92
C GLU A 173 18.23 11.85 -17.10
N ASN A 174 17.26 10.96 -16.95
CA ASN A 174 16.22 10.69 -17.96
C ASN A 174 15.28 11.89 -18.16
N LYS A 175 15.20 12.81 -17.19
CA LYS A 175 14.33 13.99 -17.20
C LYS A 175 12.90 13.67 -17.61
N PRO A 176 12.20 12.79 -16.90
CA PRO A 176 10.81 12.47 -17.21
C PRO A 176 9.91 13.69 -16.98
N ASP A 177 8.78 13.73 -17.68
CA ASP A 177 7.75 14.73 -17.46
C ASP A 177 7.03 14.50 -16.12
N LEU A 178 6.93 13.23 -15.70
CA LEU A 178 6.42 12.79 -14.39
C LEU A 178 7.20 11.60 -13.86
N PHE A 179 7.42 11.59 -12.54
CA PHE A 179 7.91 10.42 -11.81
C PHE A 179 6.82 9.88 -10.88
N PHE A 180 6.36 8.67 -11.15
CA PHE A 180 5.45 7.94 -10.26
C PHE A 180 6.23 7.09 -9.28
N LEU A 181 5.97 7.27 -7.97
CA LEU A 181 6.47 6.42 -6.89
C LEU A 181 5.30 5.61 -6.35
N LEU A 182 5.26 4.31 -6.67
CA LEU A 182 4.08 3.46 -6.49
C LEU A 182 3.92 2.88 -5.08
N GLY A 183 4.45 3.54 -4.06
CA GLY A 183 4.26 3.12 -2.68
C GLY A 183 5.42 2.33 -2.09
N ASP A 184 5.22 1.89 -0.85
CA ASP A 184 6.25 1.32 0.02
C ASP A 184 7.51 2.18 0.02
N THR A 185 7.24 3.50 0.15
CA THR A 185 8.28 4.52 0.27
C THR A 185 9.13 4.25 1.51
N VAL A 186 8.48 4.02 2.65
CA VAL A 186 9.14 3.73 3.92
C VAL A 186 8.81 2.32 4.41
N GLU A 187 9.69 1.75 5.25
CA GLU A 187 9.45 0.43 5.86
C GLU A 187 8.31 0.47 6.88
N THR A 188 8.15 1.57 7.60
CA THR A 188 7.12 1.72 8.64
C THR A 188 6.50 3.11 8.56
N GLY A 189 5.28 3.18 8.09
CA GLY A 189 4.57 4.42 7.81
C GLY A 189 4.41 5.38 8.99
N SER A 190 4.40 4.89 10.23
CA SER A 190 4.39 5.75 11.45
C SER A 190 5.74 6.34 11.83
N SER A 191 6.82 6.00 11.12
CA SER A 191 8.19 6.41 11.48
C SER A 191 8.59 7.74 10.83
N VAL A 192 8.57 8.83 11.58
CA VAL A 192 9.01 10.16 11.11
C VAL A 192 10.45 10.16 10.62
N SER A 193 11.34 9.38 11.26
CA SER A 193 12.76 9.31 10.85
C SER A 193 12.93 8.70 9.47
N GLN A 194 12.15 7.67 9.15
CA GLN A 194 12.17 7.03 7.83
C GLN A 194 11.61 7.95 6.75
N TRP A 195 10.51 8.65 7.03
CA TRP A 195 9.99 9.68 6.14
C TRP A 195 11.00 10.81 5.91
N ASN A 196 11.70 11.25 6.95
CA ASN A 196 12.73 12.28 6.81
C ASN A 196 13.92 11.81 5.97
N ALA A 197 14.30 10.54 6.03
CA ALA A 197 15.31 9.95 5.15
C ALA A 197 14.82 9.94 3.69
N ALA A 198 13.62 9.45 3.45
CA ALA A 198 13.01 9.44 2.12
C ALA A 198 12.91 10.85 1.51
N LEU A 199 12.39 11.81 2.30
CA LEU A 199 12.25 13.20 1.84
C LEU A 199 13.61 13.85 1.57
N SER A 200 14.65 13.52 2.33
CA SER A 200 16.01 14.01 2.09
C SER A 200 16.55 13.53 0.74
N ASP A 201 16.45 12.23 0.46
CA ASP A 201 16.97 11.66 -0.78
C ASP A 201 16.14 12.12 -1.99
N LEU A 202 14.83 12.15 -1.86
CA LEU A 202 13.94 12.65 -2.91
C LEU A 202 14.18 14.12 -3.21
N SER A 203 14.41 14.97 -2.20
CA SER A 203 14.69 16.39 -2.37
C SER A 203 15.93 16.68 -3.21
N ALA A 204 16.92 15.79 -3.18
CA ALA A 204 18.14 15.97 -3.99
C ALA A 204 17.86 15.85 -5.51
N ILE A 205 16.78 15.19 -5.89
CA ILE A 205 16.49 14.79 -7.27
C ILE A 205 15.22 15.47 -7.80
N VAL A 206 14.19 15.54 -6.98
CA VAL A 206 12.83 15.93 -7.34
C VAL A 206 12.58 17.42 -7.53
N PRO A 207 13.43 18.39 -7.12
CA PRO A 207 13.20 19.77 -7.55
C PRO A 207 13.14 19.91 -9.08
N LYS A 208 13.73 18.95 -9.79
CA LYS A 208 13.83 18.94 -11.25
C LYS A 208 12.87 17.98 -11.95
N VAL A 209 12.26 17.06 -11.20
CA VAL A 209 11.38 16.01 -11.73
C VAL A 209 10.07 16.02 -10.97
N PRO A 210 8.95 16.31 -11.63
CA PRO A 210 7.65 16.31 -10.98
C PRO A 210 7.26 14.92 -10.43
N LEU A 211 6.95 14.82 -9.13
CA LEU A 211 6.67 13.58 -8.41
C LEU A 211 5.17 13.33 -8.23
N ARG A 212 4.77 12.09 -8.44
CA ARG A 212 3.43 11.55 -8.14
C ARG A 212 3.54 10.31 -7.26
N PRO A 213 3.42 10.47 -5.94
CA PRO A 213 3.46 9.34 -5.03
C PRO A 213 2.09 8.66 -4.92
N LEU A 214 2.11 7.33 -4.85
CA LEU A 214 1.01 6.50 -4.37
C LEU A 214 1.38 5.92 -3.01
N MET A 215 0.39 5.53 -2.24
CA MET A 215 0.59 4.92 -0.93
C MET A 215 0.67 3.40 -1.06
N GLY A 216 1.73 2.80 -0.49
CA GLY A 216 1.86 1.36 -0.33
C GLY A 216 1.40 0.90 1.06
N ASN A 217 1.44 -0.42 1.26
CA ASN A 217 0.99 -1.02 2.51
C ASN A 217 1.92 -0.71 3.68
N HIS A 218 3.22 -0.63 3.46
CA HIS A 218 4.18 -0.21 4.48
C HIS A 218 4.01 1.27 4.85
N ASP A 219 3.72 2.13 3.87
CA ASP A 219 3.40 3.54 4.10
C ASP A 219 2.16 3.73 5.00
N ALA A 220 1.19 2.81 4.89
CA ALA A 220 -0.04 2.85 5.66
C ALA A 220 0.08 2.26 7.07
N LEU A 221 1.18 1.54 7.40
CA LEU A 221 1.35 0.86 8.67
C LEU A 221 1.24 1.81 9.88
N PHE A 222 0.48 1.36 10.89
CA PHE A 222 0.31 2.05 12.19
C PHE A 222 -0.17 3.51 12.07
N GLY A 223 -1.07 3.79 11.13
CA GLY A 223 -1.61 5.12 10.88
C GLY A 223 -0.68 6.01 10.06
N GLY A 224 0.25 5.40 9.33
CA GLY A 224 1.26 6.07 8.52
C GLY A 224 0.70 6.95 7.42
N GLN A 225 -0.54 6.70 6.93
CA GLN A 225 -1.17 7.59 5.96
C GLN A 225 -1.29 9.05 6.44
N TYR A 226 -1.26 9.29 7.75
CA TYR A 226 -1.17 10.65 8.27
C TYR A 226 0.15 11.33 7.85
N LEU A 227 1.27 10.62 7.97
CA LEU A 227 2.59 11.11 7.57
C LEU A 227 2.75 11.16 6.06
N PHE A 228 2.25 10.15 5.33
CA PHE A 228 2.20 10.13 3.87
C PHE A 228 1.49 11.39 3.33
N LYS A 229 0.28 11.68 3.83
CA LYS A 229 -0.46 12.88 3.45
C LYS A 229 0.33 14.15 3.78
N LYS A 230 0.93 14.23 4.97
CA LYS A 230 1.69 15.40 5.41
C LYS A 230 2.98 15.59 4.60
N ALA A 231 3.61 14.49 4.15
CA ALA A 231 4.83 14.51 3.35
C ALA A 231 4.58 14.99 1.92
N PHE A 232 3.53 14.48 1.28
CA PHE A 232 3.35 14.62 -0.17
C PHE A 232 2.17 15.48 -0.59
N PHE A 233 1.19 15.70 0.27
CA PHE A 233 -0.04 16.42 -0.08
C PHE A 233 -0.29 17.57 0.89
N PRO A 234 0.23 18.75 0.60
CA PRO A 234 -0.02 19.95 1.41
C PRO A 234 -1.53 20.26 1.46
N GLU A 235 -1.95 21.08 2.42
CA GLU A 235 -3.37 21.42 2.63
C GLU A 235 -4.06 21.99 1.39
N ALA A 236 -3.31 22.66 0.55
CA ALA A 236 -3.82 23.25 -0.70
C ALA A 236 -3.95 22.25 -1.87
N PHE A 237 -3.58 20.97 -1.66
CA PHE A 237 -3.68 19.97 -2.72
C PHE A 237 -5.16 19.67 -3.04
N SER A 238 -5.51 19.87 -4.30
CA SER A 238 -6.82 19.55 -4.84
C SER A 238 -6.70 18.46 -5.91
N SER A 239 -7.61 17.50 -5.90
CA SER A 239 -7.71 16.45 -6.92
C SER A 239 -9.13 16.37 -7.47
N ASP A 240 -9.30 15.79 -8.65
CA ASP A 240 -10.59 15.53 -9.28
C ASP A 240 -11.49 14.61 -8.44
N SER A 241 -10.88 13.66 -7.70
CA SER A 241 -11.58 12.75 -6.79
C SER A 241 -11.93 13.38 -5.42
N GLY A 242 -11.33 14.52 -5.08
CA GLY A 242 -11.35 15.12 -3.74
C GLY A 242 -10.56 14.30 -2.70
N SER A 243 -9.69 13.37 -3.14
CA SER A 243 -8.83 12.54 -2.31
C SER A 243 -7.35 12.75 -2.66
N PRO A 244 -6.44 12.78 -1.69
CA PRO A 244 -5.01 12.77 -1.97
C PRO A 244 -4.47 11.37 -2.30
N TYR A 245 -5.27 10.32 -2.15
CA TYR A 245 -4.83 8.93 -2.27
C TYR A 245 -5.17 8.32 -3.63
N TYR A 246 -6.17 8.86 -4.34
CA TYR A 246 -6.51 8.43 -5.70
C TYR A 246 -6.98 9.65 -6.51
N TYR A 247 -6.55 9.73 -7.75
CA TYR A 247 -6.77 10.88 -8.61
C TYR A 247 -6.47 10.53 -10.07
N SER A 248 -6.93 11.35 -11.01
CA SER A 248 -6.52 11.28 -12.40
C SER A 248 -5.72 12.51 -12.83
N ILE A 249 -4.92 12.33 -13.86
CA ILE A 249 -4.21 13.40 -14.55
C ILE A 249 -4.55 13.27 -16.03
N GLU A 250 -5.36 14.19 -16.50
CA GLU A 250 -5.64 14.28 -17.93
C GLU A 250 -4.55 15.11 -18.60
N THR A 251 -3.84 14.50 -19.55
CA THR A 251 -2.82 15.16 -20.36
C THR A 251 -3.31 15.36 -21.79
N LYS A 252 -2.55 16.06 -22.62
CA LYS A 252 -2.87 16.15 -24.05
C LYS A 252 -2.78 14.81 -24.78
N VAL A 253 -2.01 13.84 -24.24
CA VAL A 253 -1.63 12.62 -24.93
C VAL A 253 -2.02 11.33 -24.22
N ALA A 254 -2.41 11.38 -22.95
CA ALA A 254 -2.78 10.21 -22.16
C ALA A 254 -3.69 10.55 -20.98
N THR A 255 -4.53 9.63 -20.58
CA THR A 255 -5.24 9.64 -19.29
C THR A 255 -4.49 8.78 -18.29
N LEU A 256 -4.01 9.38 -17.21
CA LEU A 256 -3.24 8.72 -16.16
C LEU A 256 -4.10 8.60 -14.90
N VAL A 257 -4.25 7.41 -14.35
CA VAL A 257 -5.15 7.13 -13.22
C VAL A 257 -4.36 6.52 -12.08
N ALA A 258 -4.34 7.17 -10.92
CA ALA A 258 -3.72 6.66 -9.69
C ALA A 258 -4.78 6.10 -8.75
N LEU A 259 -4.64 4.84 -8.34
CA LEU A 259 -5.57 4.13 -7.45
C LEU A 259 -5.01 3.98 -6.04
N ASN A 260 -5.88 4.10 -5.06
CA ASN A 260 -5.55 3.80 -3.66
C ASN A 260 -5.77 2.32 -3.36
N LEU A 261 -4.77 1.51 -3.67
CA LEU A 261 -4.76 0.07 -3.44
C LEU A 261 -3.49 -0.35 -2.69
N PRO A 262 -3.26 0.13 -1.46
CA PRO A 262 -2.03 -0.23 -0.73
C PRO A 262 -1.95 -1.73 -0.42
N TRP A 263 -3.09 -2.38 -0.12
CA TRP A 263 -3.20 -3.81 0.12
C TRP A 263 -4.12 -4.54 -0.87
N GLY A 264 -4.71 -3.83 -1.81
CA GLY A 264 -5.74 -4.33 -2.70
C GLY A 264 -7.08 -3.67 -2.46
N THR A 265 -8.17 -4.43 -2.65
CA THR A 265 -9.55 -3.92 -2.67
C THR A 265 -10.07 -3.43 -1.33
N GLU A 266 -9.36 -3.62 -0.23
CA GLU A 266 -9.75 -3.12 1.09
C GLU A 266 -9.94 -1.61 1.13
N ASN A 267 -9.20 -0.90 0.29
CA ASN A 267 -9.30 0.55 0.13
C ASN A 267 -10.12 0.96 -1.11
N PHE A 268 -10.58 -0.02 -1.90
CA PHE A 268 -11.41 0.22 -3.09
C PHE A 268 -12.89 0.27 -2.71
N ASP A 269 -13.28 1.35 -2.10
CA ASP A 269 -14.66 1.59 -1.69
C ASP A 269 -15.56 2.01 -2.86
N ARG A 270 -16.88 2.11 -2.59
CA ARG A 270 -17.85 2.53 -3.59
C ARG A 270 -17.55 3.93 -4.17
N LYS A 271 -17.00 4.84 -3.36
CA LYS A 271 -16.70 6.20 -3.81
C LYS A 271 -15.58 6.19 -4.83
N GLN A 272 -14.48 5.48 -4.55
CA GLN A 272 -13.37 5.33 -5.48
C GLN A 272 -13.80 4.60 -6.76
N ARG A 273 -14.62 3.54 -6.63
CA ARG A 273 -15.15 2.81 -7.78
C ARG A 273 -15.99 3.71 -8.69
N THR A 274 -16.96 4.45 -8.14
CA THR A 274 -17.81 5.34 -8.94
C THR A 274 -16.98 6.42 -9.64
N TRP A 275 -16.01 6.99 -8.94
CA TRP A 275 -15.09 7.95 -9.53
C TRP A 275 -14.26 7.33 -10.67
N LEU A 276 -13.69 6.15 -10.47
CA LEU A 276 -12.90 5.44 -11.48
C LEU A 276 -13.72 5.19 -12.75
N GLU A 277 -14.93 4.62 -12.60
CA GLU A 277 -15.80 4.34 -13.73
C GLU A 277 -16.18 5.64 -14.50
N GLU A 278 -16.36 6.76 -13.82
CA GLU A 278 -16.63 8.05 -14.46
C GLU A 278 -15.42 8.60 -15.21
N VAL A 279 -14.21 8.53 -14.61
CA VAL A 279 -12.97 8.93 -15.27
C VAL A 279 -12.76 8.11 -16.55
N LEU A 280 -12.86 6.79 -16.46
CA LEU A 280 -12.62 5.91 -17.59
C LEU A 280 -13.68 6.08 -18.70
N LYS A 281 -14.94 6.31 -18.34
CA LYS A 281 -16.04 6.57 -19.25
C LYS A 281 -15.87 7.88 -20.03
N THR A 282 -15.29 8.90 -19.41
CA THR A 282 -15.11 10.23 -20.00
C THR A 282 -13.72 10.42 -20.63
N ALA A 283 -12.84 9.43 -20.50
CA ALA A 283 -11.53 9.46 -21.14
C ALA A 283 -11.63 9.55 -22.66
N ASP A 284 -10.73 10.31 -23.26
CA ASP A 284 -10.63 10.44 -24.73
C ASP A 284 -10.23 9.09 -25.34
N PRO A 285 -11.06 8.48 -26.19
CA PRO A 285 -10.81 7.16 -26.78
C PRO A 285 -9.59 7.13 -27.72
N LEU A 286 -9.08 8.28 -28.12
CA LEU A 286 -7.88 8.41 -28.98
C LEU A 286 -6.58 8.48 -28.17
N LYS A 287 -6.68 8.51 -26.85
CA LYS A 287 -5.52 8.57 -25.94
C LYS A 287 -5.38 7.24 -25.18
N PRO A 288 -4.14 6.81 -24.91
CA PRO A 288 -3.94 5.65 -24.04
C PRO A 288 -4.36 5.96 -22.59
N ILE A 289 -4.88 4.93 -21.93
CA ILE A 289 -5.26 4.95 -20.52
C ILE A 289 -4.26 4.11 -19.74
N ILE A 290 -3.55 4.75 -18.80
CA ILE A 290 -2.57 4.08 -17.95
C ILE A 290 -3.01 4.19 -16.49
N VAL A 291 -3.14 3.03 -15.82
CA VAL A 291 -3.55 2.93 -14.42
C VAL A 291 -2.34 2.59 -13.56
N PHE A 292 -2.19 3.27 -12.43
CA PHE A 292 -1.13 3.07 -11.44
C PHE A 292 -1.73 2.64 -10.11
N SER A 293 -1.13 1.62 -9.50
CA SER A 293 -1.49 1.16 -8.15
C SER A 293 -0.26 0.63 -7.41
N HIS A 294 -0.32 0.50 -6.09
CA HIS A 294 0.72 -0.23 -5.39
C HIS A 294 0.49 -1.73 -5.52
N SER A 295 -0.70 -2.21 -5.15
CA SER A 295 -1.03 -3.63 -5.26
C SER A 295 -1.18 -4.07 -6.71
N TYR A 296 -0.66 -5.24 -7.01
CA TYR A 296 -0.68 -5.87 -8.33
C TYR A 296 -2.00 -6.62 -8.60
N PHE A 297 -2.11 -7.18 -9.79
CA PHE A 297 -3.24 -7.99 -10.27
C PHE A 297 -2.77 -9.40 -10.60
N TYR A 298 -2.28 -9.62 -11.81
CA TYR A 298 -1.62 -10.85 -12.22
C TYR A 298 -0.14 -10.77 -11.87
N ALA A 299 0.44 -11.88 -11.42
CA ALA A 299 1.85 -11.96 -11.04
C ALA A 299 2.33 -13.41 -10.99
N SER A 300 3.59 -13.65 -11.24
CA SER A 300 4.27 -14.87 -10.81
C SER A 300 4.47 -14.85 -9.29
N GLY A 301 4.58 -15.99 -8.64
CA GLY A 301 4.58 -15.99 -7.18
C GLY A 301 5.18 -17.22 -6.52
N TYR A 302 4.92 -17.38 -5.24
CA TYR A 302 5.58 -18.31 -4.33
C TYR A 302 4.59 -19.23 -3.67
N ASP A 303 5.07 -20.38 -3.15
CA ASP A 303 4.32 -21.16 -2.19
C ASP A 303 4.26 -20.41 -0.86
N ASP A 304 3.07 -20.12 -0.39
CA ASP A 304 2.84 -19.56 0.93
C ASP A 304 2.24 -20.64 1.82
N PRO A 305 2.97 -21.13 2.83
CA PRO A 305 2.47 -22.18 3.72
C PRO A 305 1.27 -21.75 4.57
N ASP A 306 1.04 -20.44 4.69
CA ASP A 306 -0.08 -19.87 5.45
C ASP A 306 -1.34 -19.68 4.58
N LEU A 307 -1.25 -19.95 3.26
CA LEU A 307 -2.36 -19.84 2.32
C LEU A 307 -2.68 -21.21 1.71
N ASP A 308 -3.97 -21.47 1.48
CA ASP A 308 -4.43 -22.66 0.74
C ASP A 308 -4.04 -22.63 -0.75
N LYS A 309 -3.48 -21.52 -1.21
CA LYS A 309 -3.09 -21.26 -2.60
C LYS A 309 -1.70 -20.63 -2.64
N PRO A 310 -0.92 -20.88 -3.69
CA PRO A 310 0.32 -20.17 -3.93
C PRO A 310 0.08 -18.65 -3.94
N TRP A 311 1.01 -17.90 -3.38
CA TRP A 311 0.98 -16.45 -3.43
C TRP A 311 1.48 -15.95 -4.78
N TYR A 312 0.56 -15.82 -5.69
CA TYR A 312 0.73 -15.13 -6.97
C TYR A 312 -0.55 -14.33 -7.25
N ASP A 313 -1.08 -14.15 -8.37
CA ASP A 313 -2.27 -13.32 -8.68
C ASP A 313 -3.06 -12.77 -7.47
N HIS A 314 -3.40 -11.51 -7.48
CA HIS A 314 -4.13 -10.90 -6.37
C HIS A 314 -5.64 -11.18 -6.50
N TYR A 315 -6.12 -12.21 -5.85
CA TYR A 315 -7.47 -12.76 -5.99
C TYR A 315 -8.63 -11.78 -5.87
N GLN A 316 -8.46 -10.71 -5.07
CA GLN A 316 -9.53 -9.74 -4.85
C GLN A 316 -9.48 -8.62 -5.87
N ASN A 317 -8.29 -8.20 -6.30
CA ASN A 317 -8.12 -7.15 -7.29
C ASN A 317 -8.66 -7.57 -8.65
N ILE A 318 -8.40 -8.81 -9.06
CA ILE A 318 -8.80 -9.34 -10.35
C ILE A 318 -10.31 -9.20 -10.56
N PRO A 319 -11.20 -9.88 -9.78
CA PRO A 319 -12.64 -9.81 -10.02
C PRO A 319 -13.24 -8.43 -9.77
N ALA A 320 -12.59 -7.58 -8.98
CA ALA A 320 -13.12 -6.27 -8.63
C ALA A 320 -12.82 -5.20 -9.67
N LEU A 321 -11.66 -5.25 -10.33
CA LEU A 321 -11.16 -4.16 -11.17
C LEU A 321 -10.88 -4.56 -12.61
N THR A 322 -10.39 -5.77 -12.91
CA THR A 322 -10.04 -6.12 -14.29
C THR A 322 -11.22 -6.06 -15.25
N PRO A 323 -12.46 -6.44 -14.85
CA PRO A 323 -13.62 -6.23 -15.73
C PRO A 323 -13.92 -4.76 -16.04
N ILE A 324 -13.54 -3.84 -15.15
CA ILE A 324 -13.65 -2.40 -15.40
C ILE A 324 -12.58 -1.99 -16.42
N PHE A 325 -11.34 -2.41 -16.22
CA PHE A 325 -10.24 -2.09 -17.13
C PHE A 325 -10.50 -2.61 -18.55
N GLU A 326 -10.95 -3.86 -18.67
CA GLU A 326 -11.30 -4.48 -19.96
C GLU A 326 -12.45 -3.73 -20.65
N ARG A 327 -13.52 -3.39 -19.92
CA ARG A 327 -14.68 -2.68 -20.45
C ARG A 327 -14.34 -1.31 -21.03
N TYR A 328 -13.45 -0.58 -20.36
CA TYR A 328 -13.10 0.79 -20.76
C TYR A 328 -11.79 0.88 -21.56
N GLY A 329 -11.20 -0.26 -21.93
CA GLY A 329 -10.03 -0.32 -22.78
C GLY A 329 -8.78 0.30 -22.14
N VAL A 330 -8.50 -0.02 -20.87
CA VAL A 330 -7.22 0.34 -20.22
C VAL A 330 -6.09 -0.36 -20.97
N ASP A 331 -5.10 0.41 -21.41
CA ASP A 331 -3.99 -0.12 -22.20
C ASP A 331 -2.89 -0.74 -21.33
N LEU A 332 -2.61 -0.11 -20.17
CA LEU A 332 -1.52 -0.52 -19.28
C LEU A 332 -1.89 -0.30 -17.81
N VAL A 333 -1.63 -1.29 -16.98
CA VAL A 333 -1.70 -1.20 -15.51
C VAL A 333 -0.29 -1.39 -14.95
N VAL A 334 0.17 -0.45 -14.12
CA VAL A 334 1.52 -0.45 -13.55
C VAL A 334 1.43 -0.57 -12.04
N SER A 335 2.13 -1.55 -11.47
CA SER A 335 2.06 -1.88 -10.05
C SER A 335 3.44 -2.09 -9.43
N GLY A 336 3.51 -1.98 -8.11
CA GLY A 336 4.65 -2.35 -7.28
C GLY A 336 4.38 -3.60 -6.44
N HIS A 337 4.75 -3.54 -5.15
CA HIS A 337 4.49 -4.52 -4.10
C HIS A 337 5.31 -5.81 -4.21
N ASN A 338 5.44 -6.41 -5.38
CA ASN A 338 6.36 -7.51 -5.63
C ASN A 338 7.74 -6.96 -5.98
N HIS A 339 8.78 -7.49 -5.30
CA HIS A 339 10.15 -6.98 -5.41
C HIS A 339 10.94 -7.65 -6.54
N TYR A 340 10.28 -7.82 -7.68
CA TYR A 340 10.85 -8.26 -8.97
C TYR A 340 10.15 -7.53 -10.11
N MET A 341 10.73 -7.54 -11.29
CA MET A 341 10.13 -6.94 -12.48
C MET A 341 9.42 -7.98 -13.30
N GLU A 342 8.22 -7.67 -13.77
CA GLU A 342 7.45 -8.58 -14.62
C GLU A 342 6.58 -7.81 -15.60
N PHE A 343 6.51 -8.31 -16.85
CA PHE A 343 5.55 -7.85 -17.84
C PHE A 343 4.56 -8.97 -18.16
N LEU A 344 3.27 -8.65 -18.08
CA LEU A 344 2.19 -9.63 -18.22
C LEU A 344 1.11 -9.08 -19.18
N GLU A 345 0.35 -10.00 -19.77
CA GLU A 345 -0.80 -9.67 -20.63
C GLU A 345 -1.96 -10.60 -20.33
N HIS A 346 -3.13 -10.00 -20.10
CA HIS A 346 -4.37 -10.74 -19.89
C HIS A 346 -5.56 -9.97 -20.49
N ASN A 347 -6.36 -10.62 -21.34
CA ASN A 347 -7.54 -10.03 -21.97
C ASN A 347 -7.29 -8.63 -22.57
N GLU A 348 -6.25 -8.52 -23.40
CA GLU A 348 -5.84 -7.27 -24.07
C GLU A 348 -5.39 -6.13 -23.16
N VAL A 349 -5.40 -6.29 -21.83
CA VAL A 349 -4.80 -5.38 -20.86
C VAL A 349 -3.38 -5.83 -20.56
N ARG A 350 -2.43 -4.88 -20.55
CA ARG A 350 -1.04 -5.13 -20.19
C ARG A 350 -0.81 -4.74 -18.74
N TYR A 351 0.04 -5.52 -18.06
CA TYR A 351 0.38 -5.29 -16.66
C TYR A 351 1.89 -5.26 -16.52
N ALA A 352 2.40 -4.29 -15.76
CA ALA A 352 3.82 -4.17 -15.45
C ALA A 352 4.00 -4.11 -13.93
N ILE A 353 4.82 -5.01 -13.39
CA ILE A 353 5.33 -4.93 -12.02
C ILE A 353 6.72 -4.32 -12.10
N VAL A 354 6.91 -3.18 -11.45
CA VAL A 354 8.10 -2.35 -11.69
C VAL A 354 9.31 -2.73 -10.85
N GLY A 355 9.14 -3.69 -9.92
CA GLY A 355 10.22 -4.18 -9.06
C GLY A 355 10.58 -3.21 -7.94
N ALA A 356 11.75 -3.41 -7.36
CA ALA A 356 12.19 -2.72 -6.17
C ALA A 356 13.24 -1.66 -6.46
N MET A 357 13.07 -0.47 -5.87
CA MET A 357 14.06 0.59 -5.84
C MET A 357 15.06 0.40 -4.69
N GLY A 358 15.63 -0.80 -4.55
CA GLY A 358 16.65 -1.12 -3.54
C GLY A 358 16.11 -1.78 -2.28
N SER A 359 14.82 -2.13 -2.17
CA SER A 359 14.34 -3.02 -1.10
C SER A 359 14.87 -4.45 -1.28
N LYS A 360 14.67 -5.29 -0.27
CA LYS A 360 15.08 -6.70 -0.38
C LYS A 360 14.38 -7.34 -1.57
N SER A 361 15.16 -7.87 -2.51
CA SER A 361 14.64 -8.60 -3.66
C SER A 361 13.89 -9.86 -3.22
N ASP A 362 12.78 -10.15 -3.89
CA ASP A 362 12.06 -11.40 -3.74
C ASP A 362 12.86 -12.57 -4.32
N PRO A 363 12.64 -13.81 -3.83
CA PRO A 363 13.24 -15.00 -4.41
C PRO A 363 12.69 -15.28 -5.81
N VAL A 364 13.28 -16.24 -6.50
CA VAL A 364 12.76 -16.73 -7.79
C VAL A 364 11.34 -17.29 -7.58
N PRO A 365 10.35 -16.88 -8.35
CA PRO A 365 9.01 -17.43 -8.24
C PRO A 365 8.96 -18.94 -8.45
N ALA A 366 8.21 -19.64 -7.60
CA ALA A 366 7.96 -21.07 -7.75
C ALA A 366 6.90 -21.33 -8.84
N HIS A 367 6.02 -20.34 -9.06
CA HIS A 367 4.93 -20.41 -10.04
C HIS A 367 5.01 -19.22 -10.98
N VAL A 368 5.21 -19.48 -12.26
CA VAL A 368 5.16 -18.45 -13.29
C VAL A 368 3.71 -18.31 -13.78
N SER A 369 3.20 -17.08 -13.75
CA SER A 369 1.85 -16.79 -14.23
C SER A 369 1.70 -17.13 -15.73
N PRO A 370 0.60 -17.75 -16.15
CA PRO A 370 0.30 -17.92 -17.59
C PRO A 370 0.21 -16.59 -18.36
N ALA A 371 -0.07 -15.50 -17.67
CA ALA A 371 -0.10 -14.15 -18.23
C ALA A 371 1.31 -13.56 -18.43
N SER A 372 2.34 -14.11 -17.79
CA SER A 372 3.72 -13.58 -17.82
C SER A 372 4.33 -13.70 -19.22
N LYS A 373 4.89 -12.61 -19.70
CA LYS A 373 5.63 -12.54 -20.97
C LYS A 373 7.13 -12.41 -20.74
N TRP A 374 7.50 -11.75 -19.63
CA TRP A 374 8.88 -11.56 -19.24
C TRP A 374 8.96 -11.30 -17.72
N ILE A 375 10.02 -11.80 -17.09
CA ILE A 375 10.30 -11.61 -15.67
C ILE A 375 11.79 -11.47 -15.42
N ALA A 376 12.16 -10.57 -14.50
CA ALA A 376 13.52 -10.45 -13.96
C ALA A 376 13.48 -10.36 -12.44
N VAL A 377 14.18 -11.28 -11.80
CA VAL A 377 14.31 -11.37 -10.34
C VAL A 377 15.73 -11.00 -9.90
N ALA A 378 15.91 -10.77 -8.61
CA ALA A 378 17.20 -10.44 -8.00
C ALA A 378 17.87 -9.21 -8.64
N THR A 379 17.08 -8.27 -9.13
CA THR A 379 17.56 -7.02 -9.72
C THR A 379 16.77 -5.83 -9.16
N PHE A 380 17.45 -4.69 -9.06
CA PHE A 380 16.85 -3.41 -8.70
C PHE A 380 16.72 -2.54 -9.93
N GLY A 381 15.69 -1.71 -9.97
CA GLY A 381 15.53 -0.80 -11.09
C GLY A 381 14.23 -0.01 -11.06
N HIS A 382 13.84 0.45 -12.23
CA HIS A 382 12.64 1.24 -12.48
C HIS A 382 12.11 0.98 -13.88
N VAL A 383 10.97 1.54 -14.20
CA VAL A 383 10.38 1.46 -15.54
C VAL A 383 10.27 2.87 -16.13
N ASN A 384 10.65 3.01 -17.41
CA ASN A 384 10.28 4.18 -18.20
C ASN A 384 9.10 3.84 -19.10
N ILE A 385 8.15 4.76 -19.18
CA ILE A 385 7.00 4.66 -20.08
C ILE A 385 7.07 5.86 -21.03
N ASN A 386 7.32 5.58 -22.29
CA ASN A 386 7.43 6.58 -23.32
C ASN A 386 6.19 6.50 -24.23
N ILE A 387 5.43 7.58 -24.33
CA ILE A 387 4.24 7.65 -25.17
C ILE A 387 4.61 8.38 -26.44
N THR A 388 4.51 7.70 -27.56
CA THR A 388 4.63 8.24 -28.92
C THR A 388 3.25 8.41 -29.53
N LYS A 389 3.17 8.75 -30.82
CA LYS A 389 1.89 8.94 -31.50
C LYS A 389 1.04 7.65 -31.54
N ASP A 390 1.69 6.48 -31.68
CA ASP A 390 1.00 5.21 -31.95
C ASP A 390 1.22 4.18 -30.85
N TYR A 391 2.23 4.34 -30.00
CA TYR A 391 2.70 3.32 -29.07
C TYR A 391 2.92 3.87 -27.66
N ILE A 392 2.66 3.02 -26.67
CA ILE A 392 3.25 3.08 -25.35
C ILE A 392 4.47 2.16 -25.38
N VAL A 393 5.65 2.70 -25.11
CA VAL A 393 6.88 1.91 -24.99
C VAL A 393 7.23 1.78 -23.53
N VAL A 394 7.25 0.56 -23.00
CA VAL A 394 7.54 0.22 -21.61
C VAL A 394 8.96 -0.35 -21.56
N GLU A 395 9.88 0.37 -20.92
CA GLU A 395 11.28 -0.03 -20.79
C GLU A 395 11.59 -0.38 -19.32
N PHE A 396 11.93 -1.62 -19.05
CA PHE A 396 12.44 -2.05 -17.76
C PHE A 396 13.94 -1.76 -17.68
N LYS A 397 14.35 -0.96 -16.71
CA LYS A 397 15.74 -0.52 -16.52
C LYS A 397 16.29 -1.11 -15.23
N ASP A 398 17.55 -1.53 -15.27
CA ASP A 398 18.29 -1.86 -14.04
C ASP A 398 18.69 -0.60 -13.27
N GLN A 399 19.34 -0.78 -12.12
CA GLN A 399 19.78 0.32 -11.27
C GLN A 399 20.79 1.29 -11.93
N LEU A 400 21.43 0.89 -13.02
CA LEU A 400 22.37 1.72 -13.79
C LEU A 400 21.75 2.31 -15.06
N GLY A 401 20.45 2.12 -15.26
CA GLY A 401 19.71 2.64 -16.42
C GLY A 401 19.82 1.79 -17.68
N LYS A 402 20.46 0.60 -17.61
CA LYS A 402 20.50 -0.33 -18.75
C LYS A 402 19.12 -0.94 -18.97
N THR A 403 18.64 -0.96 -20.21
CA THR A 403 17.40 -1.65 -20.60
C THR A 403 17.58 -3.16 -20.45
N LEU A 404 16.75 -3.77 -19.64
CA LEU A 404 16.66 -5.23 -19.46
C LEU A 404 15.63 -5.82 -20.42
N HIS A 405 14.53 -5.10 -20.64
CA HIS A 405 13.42 -5.51 -21.48
C HIS A 405 12.66 -4.30 -22.00
N GLU A 406 12.07 -4.41 -23.17
CA GLU A 406 11.24 -3.39 -23.82
C GLU A 406 10.00 -4.04 -24.42
N GLU A 407 8.83 -3.42 -24.17
CA GLU A 407 7.58 -3.78 -24.79
C GLU A 407 6.94 -2.57 -25.46
N ARG A 408 6.32 -2.82 -26.63
CA ARG A 408 5.61 -1.80 -27.40
C ARG A 408 4.15 -2.15 -27.50
N ILE A 409 3.30 -1.34 -26.88
CA ILE A 409 1.86 -1.50 -26.84
C ILE A 409 1.26 -0.50 -27.85
N ARG A 410 0.61 -1.02 -28.87
CA ARG A 410 -0.14 -0.18 -29.81
C ARG A 410 -1.50 0.14 -29.19
N TYR A 411 -1.83 1.40 -29.00
CA TYR A 411 -3.08 1.84 -28.39
C TYR A 411 -4.12 2.37 -29.39
N LEU A 412 -3.69 2.78 -30.59
CA LEU A 412 -4.62 3.15 -31.67
C LEU A 412 -4.84 1.98 -32.62
N PRO A 413 -6.10 1.76 -33.12
CA PRO A 413 -6.34 0.78 -34.17
C PRO A 413 -5.51 1.11 -35.41
N SER A 414 -4.95 0.09 -36.09
CA SER A 414 -4.31 0.30 -37.38
C SER A 414 -5.34 0.84 -38.37
N LEU A 415 -5.04 1.93 -39.05
CA LEU A 415 -5.89 2.45 -40.13
C LEU A 415 -6.12 1.45 -41.27
N GLU A 416 -5.41 0.30 -41.24
CA GLU A 416 -5.50 -0.77 -42.27
C GLU A 416 -6.55 -1.84 -41.97
N SER A 417 -7.07 -1.95 -40.74
CA SER A 417 -8.19 -2.86 -40.44
C SER A 417 -9.48 -2.06 -40.38
N GLY A 418 -10.16 -1.99 -41.51
CA GLY A 418 -11.49 -1.40 -41.57
C GLY A 418 -12.42 -2.00 -40.49
N SER A 419 -13.10 -1.11 -39.80
CA SER A 419 -14.23 -1.36 -38.90
C SER A 419 -13.93 -2.19 -37.62
N ASN A 420 -13.46 -1.53 -36.58
CA ASN A 420 -13.96 -1.81 -35.23
C ASN A 420 -13.84 -0.52 -34.40
N GLU A 421 -14.90 0.26 -34.44
CA GLU A 421 -15.12 1.30 -33.41
C GLU A 421 -15.10 0.62 -32.04
N ARG A 422 -14.34 1.17 -31.10
CA ARG A 422 -14.44 0.82 -29.68
C ARG A 422 -15.84 1.22 -29.20
N SER A 423 -16.86 0.42 -29.54
CA SER A 423 -18.19 0.60 -28.99
C SER A 423 -18.21 0.06 -27.56
N PRO A 424 -18.73 0.81 -26.59
CA PRO A 424 -18.98 0.25 -25.26
C PRO A 424 -19.93 -0.92 -25.41
N GLN A 425 -19.48 -2.11 -25.06
CA GLN A 425 -20.38 -3.26 -24.98
C GLN A 425 -21.39 -3.00 -23.87
N ALA A 426 -22.66 -2.98 -24.23
CA ALA A 426 -23.80 -2.67 -23.39
C ALA A 426 -24.03 -3.73 -22.27
#